data_b21965ab4a1dea901a80543a1bebb4b6
#
_entry.id   b21965ab4a1dea901a80543a1bebb4b6
#
_cell.length_a   1.000
_cell.length_b   1.000
_cell.length_c   1.000
_cell.angle_alpha   90.00
_cell.angle_beta   90.00
_cell.angle_gamma   90.00
#
_symmetry.space_group_name_H-M   'P 1'
#
loop_
_entity.id
_entity.type
_entity.pdbx_description
1 polymer ?
#
loop_
_entity_poly.entity_id
_entity_poly.type
_entity_poly.pdbx_seq_one_letter_code
_entity_poly.pdbx_strand_id
1 'polypeptide(L)'
;MPHILMIATGGTIACCETAHGLSPALDSAALLGALPELSALCTVETLDLMQLDSTDVTAADRQRMAQAVWQNREKFDGFVLTHGTDTLAYTAALLTHLLPHFDKPLVLTGSMLPMGVPDSDAPRNLLDAFRTAADGRAGVYAMMNGQILHGSHVFKQHSTKIDAFLSANAAPAGEIRESEVHWNTPASVPSGEPQLVEQIDTHILPVRLTPDLDPSFFSVLLGYPKVVLEAFGAGGVPARLESAVRDLIQSGTRVYITTQCPEGGVHLHKYEVGRRAEALGAISLGSRTFEDALGALMCGEL
;
A
#
# COMPACT_ATOMS: atom_id res chain seq x y z
N MET A 1 1.44 0.58 -29.72
CA MET A 1 0.92 1.45 -28.65
C MET A 1 0.47 0.54 -27.54
N PRO A 2 0.92 0.73 -26.27
CA PRO A 2 0.53 -0.14 -25.17
C PRO A 2 -0.98 -0.15 -24.94
N HIS A 3 -1.51 -1.30 -24.54
CA HIS A 3 -2.92 -1.51 -24.23
C HIS A 3 -3.10 -1.62 -22.71
N ILE A 4 -3.70 -0.62 -22.08
CA ILE A 4 -3.77 -0.48 -20.63
C ILE A 4 -5.21 -0.67 -20.15
N LEU A 5 -5.41 -1.46 -19.09
CA LEU A 5 -6.68 -1.54 -18.38
C LEU A 5 -6.70 -0.55 -17.22
N MET A 6 -7.66 0.37 -17.24
CA MET A 6 -7.98 1.19 -16.08
C MET A 6 -9.02 0.49 -15.22
N ILE A 7 -8.70 0.25 -13.97
CA ILE A 7 -9.61 -0.33 -12.97
C ILE A 7 -10.01 0.78 -12.00
N ALA A 8 -11.29 1.16 -12.03
CA ALA A 8 -11.84 2.18 -11.14
C ALA A 8 -12.38 1.55 -9.85
N THR A 9 -11.96 2.08 -8.69
CA THR A 9 -12.41 1.60 -7.38
C THR A 9 -13.03 2.69 -6.50
N GLY A 10 -13.14 3.93 -7.00
CA GLY A 10 -13.65 5.08 -6.27
C GLY A 10 -12.54 6.01 -5.77
N GLY A 11 -12.67 6.50 -4.54
CA GLY A 11 -11.74 7.44 -3.92
C GLY A 11 -11.98 8.90 -4.31
N THR A 12 -11.23 9.82 -3.70
CA THR A 12 -11.36 11.28 -3.88
C THR A 12 -11.26 11.72 -5.34
N ILE A 13 -10.43 11.05 -6.13
CA ILE A 13 -10.28 11.33 -7.57
C ILE A 13 -11.61 11.26 -8.33
N ALA A 14 -12.51 10.39 -7.91
CA ALA A 14 -13.84 10.17 -8.48
C ALA A 14 -14.95 10.88 -7.69
N CYS A 15 -14.63 11.69 -6.66
CA CYS A 15 -15.63 12.34 -5.84
C CYS A 15 -16.27 13.56 -6.52
N CYS A 16 -17.56 13.73 -6.22
CA CYS A 16 -18.32 14.97 -6.43
C CYS A 16 -18.83 15.50 -5.10
N GLU A 17 -19.10 16.79 -5.04
CA GLU A 17 -19.69 17.42 -3.86
C GLU A 17 -21.17 17.01 -3.74
N THR A 18 -21.55 16.56 -2.55
CA THR A 18 -22.93 16.17 -2.22
C THR A 18 -23.41 16.92 -0.97
N ALA A 19 -24.68 16.82 -0.65
CA ALA A 19 -25.25 17.41 0.58
C ALA A 19 -24.60 16.86 1.88
N HIS A 20 -23.91 15.73 1.81
CA HIS A 20 -23.26 15.05 2.94
C HIS A 20 -21.72 15.10 2.87
N GLY A 21 -21.14 15.90 1.95
CA GLY A 21 -19.71 15.99 1.70
C GLY A 21 -19.30 15.34 0.37
N LEU A 22 -18.00 15.14 0.19
CA LEU A 22 -17.45 14.49 -1.01
C LEU A 22 -17.81 12.98 -1.01
N SER A 23 -18.31 12.49 -2.15
CA SER A 23 -18.63 11.07 -2.33
C SER A 23 -18.22 10.61 -3.73
N PRO A 24 -17.66 9.40 -3.91
CA PRO A 24 -17.31 8.86 -5.22
C PRO A 24 -18.56 8.75 -6.10
N ALA A 25 -18.54 9.45 -7.25
CA ALA A 25 -19.69 9.55 -8.17
C ALA A 25 -19.29 9.50 -9.65
N LEU A 26 -18.02 9.79 -9.98
CA LEU A 26 -17.51 9.70 -11.35
C LEU A 26 -17.13 8.25 -11.69
N ASP A 27 -17.54 7.82 -12.86
CA ASP A 27 -17.11 6.56 -13.45
C ASP A 27 -15.78 6.72 -14.20
N SER A 28 -15.23 5.60 -14.67
CA SER A 28 -13.96 5.57 -15.42
C SER A 28 -14.03 6.40 -16.71
N ALA A 29 -15.17 6.43 -17.40
CA ALA A 29 -15.35 7.18 -18.65
C ALA A 29 -15.27 8.69 -18.41
N ALA A 30 -15.87 9.18 -17.31
CA ALA A 30 -15.79 10.59 -16.92
C ALA A 30 -14.35 10.99 -16.56
N LEU A 31 -13.61 10.14 -15.85
CA LEU A 31 -12.20 10.37 -15.52
C LEU A 31 -11.31 10.45 -16.76
N LEU A 32 -11.48 9.52 -17.71
CA LEU A 32 -10.72 9.52 -18.97
C LEU A 32 -11.08 10.69 -19.87
N GLY A 33 -12.35 11.12 -19.87
CA GLY A 33 -12.82 12.29 -20.63
C GLY A 33 -12.10 13.60 -20.26
N ALA A 34 -11.51 13.67 -19.06
CA ALA A 34 -10.70 14.80 -18.63
C ALA A 34 -9.25 14.80 -19.17
N LEU A 35 -8.82 13.73 -19.87
CA LEU A 35 -7.42 13.51 -20.28
C LEU A 35 -7.31 13.22 -21.78
N PRO A 36 -7.53 14.22 -22.65
CA PRO A 36 -7.46 14.02 -24.11
C PRO A 36 -6.07 13.56 -24.61
N GLU A 37 -5.00 13.84 -23.85
CA GLU A 37 -3.63 13.46 -24.15
C GLU A 37 -3.39 11.93 -24.11
N LEU A 38 -4.24 11.17 -23.45
CA LEU A 38 -4.10 9.70 -23.33
C LEU A 38 -4.09 9.00 -24.68
N SER A 39 -4.86 9.50 -25.65
CA SER A 39 -4.96 8.90 -26.98
C SER A 39 -3.63 8.87 -27.74
N ALA A 40 -2.69 9.75 -27.40
CA ALA A 40 -1.34 9.77 -27.96
C ALA A 40 -0.38 8.83 -27.21
N LEU A 41 -0.72 8.40 -25.98
CA LEU A 41 0.14 7.63 -25.10
C LEU A 41 -0.15 6.12 -25.17
N CYS A 42 -1.40 5.73 -25.06
CA CYS A 42 -1.82 4.33 -24.98
C CYS A 42 -3.28 4.15 -25.44
N THR A 43 -3.66 2.90 -25.74
CA THR A 43 -5.07 2.52 -25.83
C THR A 43 -5.56 2.11 -24.45
N VAL A 44 -6.78 2.52 -24.07
CA VAL A 44 -7.34 2.28 -22.75
C VAL A 44 -8.68 1.56 -22.84
N GLU A 45 -8.82 0.46 -22.11
CA GLU A 45 -10.12 -0.09 -21.73
C GLU A 45 -10.35 0.17 -20.24
N THR A 46 -11.62 0.14 -19.82
CA THR A 46 -12.01 0.45 -18.44
C THR A 46 -12.79 -0.68 -17.79
N LEU A 47 -12.60 -0.82 -16.48
CA LEU A 47 -13.35 -1.71 -15.62
C LEU A 47 -13.78 -0.95 -14.36
N ASP A 48 -15.06 -0.61 -14.23
CA ASP A 48 -15.62 -0.08 -12.98
C ASP A 48 -15.84 -1.23 -12.01
N LEU A 49 -14.84 -1.51 -11.18
CA LEU A 49 -14.82 -2.67 -10.28
C LEU A 49 -15.62 -2.43 -9.01
N MET A 50 -15.51 -1.22 -8.45
CA MET A 50 -16.23 -0.78 -7.25
C MET A 50 -16.22 0.75 -7.16
N GLN A 51 -17.03 1.31 -6.26
CA GLN A 51 -17.12 2.75 -6.01
C GLN A 51 -17.16 3.01 -4.51
N LEU A 52 -15.98 2.89 -3.87
CA LEU A 52 -15.85 2.97 -2.42
C LEU A 52 -15.01 4.17 -1.99
N ASP A 53 -15.31 4.72 -0.82
CA ASP A 53 -14.31 5.44 -0.06
C ASP A 53 -13.22 4.47 0.39
N SER A 54 -11.96 4.91 0.38
CA SER A 54 -10.85 4.00 0.72
C SER A 54 -10.86 3.55 2.17
N THR A 55 -11.52 4.28 3.07
CA THR A 55 -11.69 3.87 4.47
C THR A 55 -12.59 2.65 4.63
N ASP A 56 -13.45 2.38 3.64
CA ASP A 56 -14.34 1.21 3.60
C ASP A 56 -13.74 0.02 2.84
N VAL A 57 -12.59 0.19 2.20
CA VAL A 57 -11.91 -0.87 1.43
C VAL A 57 -11.34 -1.94 2.38
N THR A 58 -11.86 -3.15 2.26
CA THR A 58 -11.48 -4.31 3.06
C THR A 58 -10.39 -5.16 2.39
N ALA A 59 -9.86 -6.15 3.10
CA ALA A 59 -8.95 -7.15 2.53
C ALA A 59 -9.59 -7.94 1.39
N ALA A 60 -10.88 -8.25 1.49
CA ALA A 60 -11.63 -8.93 0.42
C ALA A 60 -11.74 -8.08 -0.86
N ASP A 61 -11.92 -6.77 -0.71
CA ASP A 61 -11.93 -5.85 -1.86
C ASP A 61 -10.56 -5.77 -2.54
N ARG A 62 -9.47 -5.77 -1.77
CA ARG A 62 -8.10 -5.82 -2.31
C ARG A 62 -7.81 -7.13 -3.03
N GLN A 63 -8.34 -8.27 -2.54
CA GLN A 63 -8.29 -9.54 -3.28
C GLN A 63 -9.06 -9.46 -4.60
N ARG A 64 -10.24 -8.82 -4.63
CA ARG A 64 -11.00 -8.59 -5.87
C ARG A 64 -10.21 -7.74 -6.87
N MET A 65 -9.48 -6.72 -6.39
CA MET A 65 -8.59 -5.91 -7.24
C MET A 65 -7.46 -6.79 -7.84
N ALA A 66 -6.80 -7.60 -7.03
CA ALA A 66 -5.77 -8.54 -7.50
C ALA A 66 -6.33 -9.55 -8.51
N GLN A 67 -7.50 -10.11 -8.25
CA GLN A 67 -8.19 -11.03 -9.17
C GLN A 67 -8.53 -10.37 -10.50
N ALA A 68 -9.03 -9.12 -10.48
CA ALA A 68 -9.35 -8.37 -11.71
C ALA A 68 -8.09 -8.13 -12.56
N VAL A 69 -6.96 -7.75 -11.93
CA VAL A 69 -5.67 -7.63 -12.60
C VAL A 69 -5.23 -8.97 -13.19
N TRP A 70 -5.27 -10.03 -12.38
CA TRP A 70 -4.82 -11.36 -12.77
C TRP A 70 -5.61 -11.95 -13.94
N GLN A 71 -6.94 -11.84 -13.90
CA GLN A 71 -7.81 -12.35 -14.97
C GLN A 71 -7.60 -11.64 -16.31
N ASN A 72 -7.10 -10.42 -16.29
CA ASN A 72 -6.87 -9.60 -17.46
C ASN A 72 -5.39 -9.51 -17.91
N ARG A 73 -4.47 -10.18 -17.19
CA ARG A 73 -3.03 -10.02 -17.42
C ARG A 73 -2.56 -10.38 -18.83
N GLU A 74 -3.19 -11.38 -19.47
CA GLU A 74 -2.81 -11.82 -20.82
C GLU A 74 -3.33 -10.87 -21.92
N LYS A 75 -4.33 -10.04 -21.59
CA LYS A 75 -5.00 -9.16 -22.56
C LYS A 75 -4.35 -7.77 -22.61
N PHE A 76 -3.79 -7.30 -21.49
CA PHE A 76 -3.28 -5.94 -21.36
C PHE A 76 -1.76 -5.92 -21.08
N ASP A 77 -1.11 -4.85 -21.55
CA ASP A 77 0.33 -4.61 -21.33
C ASP A 77 0.62 -4.00 -19.97
N GLY A 78 -0.38 -3.40 -19.32
CA GLY A 78 -0.26 -2.79 -18.00
C GLY A 78 -1.61 -2.39 -17.42
N PHE A 79 -1.59 -1.94 -16.17
CA PHE A 79 -2.78 -1.65 -15.38
C PHE A 79 -2.62 -0.32 -14.65
N VAL A 80 -3.70 0.48 -14.65
CA VAL A 80 -3.85 1.66 -13.80
C VAL A 80 -5.05 1.44 -12.89
N LEU A 81 -4.86 1.56 -11.57
CA LEU A 81 -5.90 1.38 -10.58
C LEU A 81 -6.13 2.68 -9.84
N THR A 82 -7.32 3.28 -9.96
CA THR A 82 -7.68 4.46 -9.16
C THR A 82 -8.15 4.05 -7.77
N HIS A 83 -7.70 4.77 -6.74
CA HIS A 83 -7.94 4.43 -5.35
C HIS A 83 -8.06 5.70 -4.48
N GLY A 84 -8.80 5.62 -3.39
CA GLY A 84 -8.79 6.68 -2.40
C GLY A 84 -7.50 6.71 -1.60
N THR A 85 -7.03 7.91 -1.25
CA THR A 85 -5.66 8.11 -0.74
C THR A 85 -5.43 7.59 0.69
N ASP A 86 -6.48 7.45 1.53
CA ASP A 86 -6.31 7.11 2.95
C ASP A 86 -5.78 5.70 3.18
N THR A 87 -6.15 4.74 2.34
CA THR A 87 -5.65 3.37 2.43
C THR A 87 -4.93 2.88 1.18
N LEU A 88 -4.53 3.81 0.29
CA LEU A 88 -3.76 3.48 -0.92
C LEU A 88 -2.47 2.73 -0.59
N ALA A 89 -1.73 3.14 0.45
CA ALA A 89 -0.51 2.48 0.89
C ALA A 89 -0.75 1.02 1.28
N TYR A 90 -1.81 0.74 2.05
CA TYR A 90 -2.22 -0.64 2.40
C TYR A 90 -2.57 -1.47 1.18
N THR A 91 -3.26 -0.87 0.21
CA THR A 91 -3.64 -1.56 -1.02
C THR A 91 -2.43 -1.85 -1.89
N ALA A 92 -1.54 -0.87 -2.09
CA ALA A 92 -0.32 -1.05 -2.88
C ALA A 92 0.59 -2.13 -2.27
N ALA A 93 0.78 -2.10 -0.95
CA ALA A 93 1.55 -3.10 -0.23
C ALA A 93 0.94 -4.50 -0.37
N LEU A 94 -0.35 -4.66 -0.08
CA LEU A 94 -0.99 -5.97 -0.18
C LEU A 94 -1.01 -6.51 -1.62
N LEU A 95 -1.25 -5.67 -2.63
CA LEU A 95 -1.18 -6.10 -4.03
C LEU A 95 0.22 -6.56 -4.44
N THR A 96 1.28 -6.00 -3.87
CA THR A 96 2.66 -6.47 -4.09
C THR A 96 2.83 -7.93 -3.64
N HIS A 97 2.19 -8.33 -2.52
CA HIS A 97 2.25 -9.69 -1.98
C HIS A 97 1.20 -10.64 -2.58
N LEU A 98 0.05 -10.11 -3.02
CA LEU A 98 -0.97 -10.90 -3.71
C LEU A 98 -0.56 -11.30 -5.13
N LEU A 99 0.32 -10.52 -5.75
CA LEU A 99 0.79 -10.71 -7.12
C LEU A 99 2.33 -10.87 -7.16
N PRO A 100 2.89 -11.89 -6.48
CA PRO A 100 4.34 -12.09 -6.49
C PRO A 100 4.83 -12.38 -7.92
N HIS A 101 5.99 -11.81 -8.24
CA HIS A 101 6.63 -11.92 -9.56
C HIS A 101 5.78 -11.39 -10.72
N PHE A 102 4.84 -10.46 -10.45
CA PHE A 102 4.00 -9.89 -11.50
C PHE A 102 4.87 -9.23 -12.57
N ASP A 103 4.68 -9.64 -13.80
CA ASP A 103 5.54 -9.34 -14.95
C ASP A 103 5.11 -8.12 -15.77
N LYS A 104 4.12 -7.39 -15.28
CA LYS A 104 3.58 -6.16 -15.90
C LYS A 104 3.49 -5.01 -14.90
N PRO A 105 3.43 -3.76 -15.36
CA PRO A 105 3.16 -2.64 -14.47
C PRO A 105 1.72 -2.66 -13.94
N LEU A 106 1.58 -2.57 -12.62
CA LEU A 106 0.33 -2.23 -11.94
C LEU A 106 0.56 -0.94 -11.17
N VAL A 107 -0.05 0.15 -11.64
CA VAL A 107 0.15 1.49 -11.11
C VAL A 107 -1.10 1.98 -10.40
N LEU A 108 -1.04 2.09 -9.08
CA LEU A 108 -2.10 2.70 -8.28
C LEU A 108 -1.96 4.21 -8.32
N THR A 109 -3.08 4.91 -8.38
CA THR A 109 -3.12 6.37 -8.24
C THR A 109 -4.40 6.85 -7.60
N GLY A 110 -4.41 8.09 -7.20
CA GLY A 110 -5.55 8.79 -6.62
C GLY A 110 -5.27 10.29 -6.61
N SER A 111 -6.04 11.04 -5.86
CA SER A 111 -5.79 12.46 -5.69
C SER A 111 -6.20 12.96 -4.33
N MET A 112 -5.58 14.05 -3.88
CA MET A 112 -5.95 14.75 -2.66
C MET A 112 -7.15 15.66 -2.89
N LEU A 113 -7.37 16.11 -4.13
CA LEU A 113 -8.50 16.92 -4.56
C LEU A 113 -9.30 16.20 -5.65
N PRO A 114 -10.64 16.35 -5.70
CA PRO A 114 -11.48 15.74 -6.72
C PRO A 114 -11.12 16.19 -8.14
N MET A 115 -11.41 15.34 -9.12
CA MET A 115 -11.33 15.70 -10.53
C MET A 115 -12.26 16.90 -10.82
N GLY A 116 -11.77 17.89 -11.58
CA GLY A 116 -12.57 19.05 -12.02
C GLY A 116 -12.61 20.23 -11.06
N VAL A 117 -12.06 20.13 -9.84
CA VAL A 117 -11.89 21.32 -8.99
C VAL A 117 -10.62 22.10 -9.38
N PRO A 118 -10.56 23.43 -9.15
CA PRO A 118 -9.36 24.22 -9.41
C PRO A 118 -8.13 23.65 -8.66
N ASP A 119 -6.98 23.67 -9.31
CA ASP A 119 -5.68 23.22 -8.77
C ASP A 119 -5.66 21.75 -8.32
N SER A 120 -6.59 20.91 -8.82
CA SER A 120 -6.62 19.48 -8.53
C SER A 120 -5.37 18.78 -9.05
N ASP A 121 -4.83 17.90 -8.23
CA ASP A 121 -3.75 16.97 -8.57
C ASP A 121 -4.24 15.76 -9.40
N ALA A 122 -5.55 15.55 -9.49
CA ALA A 122 -6.15 14.37 -10.13
C ALA A 122 -5.78 14.20 -11.61
N PRO A 123 -5.90 15.22 -12.50
CA PRO A 123 -5.54 15.05 -13.91
C PRO A 123 -4.08 14.66 -14.10
N ARG A 124 -3.18 15.30 -13.36
CA ARG A 124 -1.75 15.02 -13.43
C ARG A 124 -1.42 13.62 -12.91
N ASN A 125 -1.90 13.27 -11.73
CA ASN A 125 -1.62 11.96 -11.14
C ASN A 125 -2.13 10.83 -12.02
N LEU A 126 -3.33 10.96 -12.59
CA LEU A 126 -3.90 9.94 -13.48
C LEU A 126 -3.10 9.82 -14.78
N LEU A 127 -2.75 10.95 -15.43
CA LEU A 127 -1.95 10.93 -16.65
C LEU A 127 -0.56 10.34 -16.41
N ASP A 128 0.09 10.70 -15.30
CA ASP A 128 1.40 10.20 -14.94
C ASP A 128 1.37 8.70 -14.58
N ALA A 129 0.25 8.20 -14.02
CA ALA A 129 0.04 6.78 -13.80
C ALA A 129 -0.04 6.01 -15.14
N PHE A 130 -0.73 6.56 -16.14
CA PHE A 130 -0.74 5.97 -17.48
C PHE A 130 0.63 6.02 -18.17
N ARG A 131 1.39 7.11 -18.00
CA ARG A 131 2.78 7.18 -18.51
C ARG A 131 3.64 6.08 -17.90
N THR A 132 3.55 5.91 -16.57
CA THR A 132 4.28 4.86 -15.85
C THR A 132 3.87 3.46 -16.29
N ALA A 133 2.58 3.20 -16.48
CA ALA A 133 2.10 1.92 -16.97
C ALA A 133 2.50 1.66 -18.43
N ALA A 134 2.46 2.69 -19.28
CA ALA A 134 2.84 2.60 -20.70
C ALA A 134 4.36 2.39 -20.91
N ASP A 135 5.20 2.79 -19.95
CA ASP A 135 6.64 2.52 -19.96
C ASP A 135 6.94 1.00 -19.90
N GLY A 136 6.02 0.20 -19.34
CA GLY A 136 6.08 -1.26 -19.38
C GLY A 136 6.94 -1.91 -18.31
N ARG A 137 7.48 -1.15 -17.35
CA ARG A 137 8.31 -1.72 -16.30
C ARG A 137 7.47 -2.50 -15.28
N ALA A 138 7.72 -3.80 -15.19
CA ALA A 138 7.03 -4.72 -14.29
C ALA A 138 7.14 -4.32 -12.82
N GLY A 139 6.05 -4.51 -12.07
CA GLY A 139 5.97 -4.26 -10.63
C GLY A 139 4.68 -3.56 -10.20
N VAL A 140 4.48 -3.49 -8.90
CA VAL A 140 3.37 -2.75 -8.28
C VAL A 140 3.91 -1.41 -7.78
N TYR A 141 3.31 -0.33 -8.26
CA TYR A 141 3.73 1.04 -7.97
C TYR A 141 2.55 1.89 -7.51
N ALA A 142 2.85 2.95 -6.78
CA ALA A 142 1.93 4.08 -6.60
C ALA A 142 2.52 5.31 -7.30
N MET A 143 1.69 6.00 -8.10
CA MET A 143 2.02 7.26 -8.75
C MET A 143 1.29 8.39 -8.04
N MET A 144 2.02 9.23 -7.33
CA MET A 144 1.48 10.38 -6.61
C MET A 144 2.42 11.59 -6.75
N ASN A 145 1.87 12.73 -7.10
CA ASN A 145 2.59 14.01 -7.21
C ASN A 145 3.90 13.91 -8.02
N GLY A 146 3.87 13.17 -9.13
CA GLY A 146 5.02 12.98 -10.03
C GLY A 146 6.08 12.00 -9.53
N GLN A 147 5.86 11.35 -8.38
CA GLN A 147 6.76 10.32 -7.85
C GLN A 147 6.21 8.91 -8.10
N ILE A 148 7.07 8.01 -8.54
CA ILE A 148 6.79 6.58 -8.69
C ILE A 148 7.34 5.89 -7.44
N LEU A 149 6.45 5.38 -6.61
CA LEU A 149 6.77 4.72 -5.33
C LEU A 149 6.55 3.22 -5.49
N HIS A 150 7.51 2.40 -5.03
CA HIS A 150 7.31 0.95 -5.02
C HIS A 150 6.22 0.57 -4.02
N GLY A 151 5.30 -0.33 -4.38
CA GLY A 151 4.10 -0.66 -3.59
C GLY A 151 4.38 -1.03 -2.13
N SER A 152 5.50 -1.71 -1.85
CA SER A 152 5.92 -2.08 -0.48
C SER A 152 6.53 -0.93 0.34
N HIS A 153 6.81 0.22 -0.28
CA HIS A 153 7.45 1.37 0.37
C HIS A 153 6.56 2.61 0.47
N VAL A 154 5.33 2.52 -0.03
CA VAL A 154 4.38 3.63 0.01
C VAL A 154 3.97 3.93 1.44
N PHE A 155 4.08 5.20 1.83
CA PHE A 155 3.63 5.69 3.14
C PHE A 155 2.91 7.03 2.98
N LYS A 156 1.70 7.18 3.55
CA LYS A 156 0.96 8.44 3.59
C LYS A 156 1.39 9.26 4.80
N GLN A 157 2.21 10.29 4.58
CA GLN A 157 2.75 11.14 5.64
C GLN A 157 1.89 12.36 5.99
N HIS A 158 0.98 12.76 5.10
CA HIS A 158 0.19 13.97 5.29
C HIS A 158 -1.28 13.78 4.90
N SER A 159 -2.18 14.33 5.71
CA SER A 159 -3.63 14.15 5.53
C SER A 159 -4.26 15.11 4.52
N THR A 160 -3.63 16.23 4.19
CA THR A 160 -4.25 17.31 3.39
C THR A 160 -3.37 17.89 2.28
N LYS A 161 -2.04 17.75 2.33
CA LYS A 161 -1.16 18.27 1.28
C LYS A 161 -1.25 17.42 0.02
N ILE A 162 -1.02 18.04 -1.15
CA ILE A 162 -0.85 17.32 -2.42
C ILE A 162 0.36 16.40 -2.35
N ASP A 163 1.48 16.89 -1.80
CA ASP A 163 2.66 16.07 -1.49
C ASP A 163 2.42 15.27 -0.20
N ALA A 164 1.53 14.30 -0.27
CA ALA A 164 1.05 13.53 0.88
C ALA A 164 1.77 12.19 1.05
N PHE A 165 2.54 11.72 0.07
CA PHE A 165 3.14 10.39 0.08
C PHE A 165 4.66 10.45 -0.01
N LEU A 166 5.32 9.48 0.60
CA LEU A 166 6.76 9.26 0.48
C LEU A 166 7.07 7.77 0.27
N SER A 167 8.30 7.52 -0.18
CA SER A 167 8.88 6.17 -0.20
C SER A 167 9.64 5.96 1.12
N ALA A 168 9.08 5.17 2.02
CA ALA A 168 9.69 4.93 3.33
C ALA A 168 10.78 3.85 3.23
N ASN A 169 11.91 4.10 3.88
CA ASN A 169 13.09 3.20 3.94
C ASN A 169 13.73 2.86 2.58
N ALA A 170 13.32 3.51 1.50
CA ALA A 170 13.91 3.36 0.18
C ALA A 170 13.78 4.65 -0.62
N ALA A 171 14.63 4.86 -1.62
CA ALA A 171 14.42 5.92 -2.59
C ALA A 171 13.15 5.64 -3.43
N PRO A 172 12.45 6.67 -3.92
CA PRO A 172 11.42 6.50 -4.92
C PRO A 172 11.93 5.66 -6.09
N ALA A 173 11.08 4.78 -6.62
CA ALA A 173 11.44 3.94 -7.77
C ALA A 173 11.77 4.77 -9.01
N GLY A 174 11.10 5.91 -9.16
CA GLY A 174 11.29 6.85 -10.25
C GLY A 174 10.47 8.12 -10.04
N GLU A 175 10.48 8.96 -11.05
CA GLU A 175 9.70 10.21 -11.09
C GLU A 175 9.35 10.61 -12.52
N ILE A 176 8.36 11.48 -12.66
CA ILE A 176 8.02 12.10 -13.95
C ILE A 176 8.70 13.47 -14.03
N ARG A 177 9.57 13.63 -15.02
CA ARG A 177 10.21 14.90 -15.39
C ARG A 177 9.89 15.23 -16.85
N GLU A 178 9.46 16.45 -17.12
CA GLU A 178 9.14 16.91 -18.48
C GLU A 178 8.23 15.95 -19.27
N SER A 179 7.28 15.31 -18.56
CA SER A 179 6.34 14.31 -19.08
C SER A 179 6.98 12.96 -19.48
N GLU A 180 8.19 12.69 -19.09
CA GLU A 180 8.89 11.42 -19.29
C GLU A 180 9.12 10.68 -17.98
N VAL A 181 9.16 9.34 -18.05
CA VAL A 181 9.44 8.46 -16.91
C VAL A 181 10.94 8.36 -16.69
N HIS A 182 11.41 8.73 -15.51
CA HIS A 182 12.81 8.60 -15.11
C HIS A 182 12.91 7.63 -13.91
N TRP A 183 13.50 6.47 -14.15
CA TRP A 183 13.70 5.47 -13.11
C TRP A 183 14.99 5.71 -12.32
N ASN A 184 14.89 5.71 -10.99
CA ASN A 184 16.02 5.89 -10.08
C ASN A 184 16.74 4.56 -9.77
N THR A 185 16.09 3.43 -10.04
CA THR A 185 16.63 2.09 -9.77
C THR A 185 16.73 1.28 -11.06
N PRO A 186 17.68 0.36 -11.20
CA PRO A 186 17.71 -0.58 -12.31
C PRO A 186 16.41 -1.38 -12.42
N ALA A 187 16.03 -1.80 -13.63
CA ALA A 187 14.92 -2.71 -13.79
C ALA A 187 15.22 -4.03 -13.06
N SER A 188 14.36 -4.44 -12.17
CA SER A 188 14.39 -5.80 -11.63
C SER A 188 13.57 -6.69 -12.54
N VAL A 189 14.20 -7.72 -13.10
CA VAL A 189 13.44 -8.78 -13.77
C VAL A 189 12.83 -9.65 -12.68
N PRO A 190 11.51 -9.90 -12.69
CA PRO A 190 10.89 -10.82 -11.73
C PRO A 190 11.61 -12.18 -11.76
N SER A 191 12.00 -12.68 -10.61
CA SER A 191 12.85 -13.89 -10.50
C SER A 191 12.06 -15.21 -10.49
N GLY A 192 10.75 -15.17 -10.74
CA GLY A 192 9.86 -16.32 -10.73
C GLY A 192 8.69 -16.17 -11.67
N GLU A 193 7.89 -17.23 -11.78
CA GLU A 193 6.63 -17.18 -12.50
C GLU A 193 5.61 -16.30 -11.78
N PRO A 194 4.89 -15.43 -12.49
CA PRO A 194 3.81 -14.64 -11.90
C PRO A 194 2.78 -15.54 -11.22
N GLN A 195 2.32 -15.15 -10.06
CA GLN A 195 1.34 -15.90 -9.28
C GLN A 195 0.25 -14.98 -8.72
N LEU A 196 -0.90 -15.55 -8.38
CA LEU A 196 -1.93 -14.92 -7.58
C LEU A 196 -2.06 -15.68 -6.26
N VAL A 197 -1.89 -14.99 -5.15
CA VAL A 197 -2.18 -15.53 -3.81
C VAL A 197 -3.69 -15.43 -3.58
N GLU A 198 -4.39 -16.56 -3.62
CA GLU A 198 -5.85 -16.60 -3.51
C GLU A 198 -6.35 -16.57 -2.07
N GLN A 199 -5.55 -17.07 -1.12
CA GLN A 199 -5.94 -17.15 0.28
C GLN A 199 -5.03 -16.27 1.13
N ILE A 200 -5.65 -15.45 1.96
CA ILE A 200 -4.95 -14.58 2.91
C ILE A 200 -5.45 -14.86 4.33
N ASP A 201 -4.56 -14.64 5.29
CA ASP A 201 -4.90 -14.69 6.71
C ASP A 201 -5.11 -13.27 7.24
N THR A 202 -6.32 -12.96 7.65
CA THR A 202 -6.67 -11.66 8.25
C THR A 202 -6.65 -11.68 9.79
N HIS A 203 -6.30 -12.82 10.42
CA HIS A 203 -6.23 -12.95 11.88
C HIS A 203 -4.92 -12.38 12.43
N ILE A 204 -4.65 -11.11 12.11
CA ILE A 204 -3.50 -10.34 12.53
C ILE A 204 -4.01 -9.14 13.32
N LEU A 205 -3.55 -8.97 14.56
CA LEU A 205 -3.97 -7.86 15.40
C LEU A 205 -2.83 -6.86 15.59
N PRO A 206 -2.93 -5.65 15.00
CA PRO A 206 -1.97 -4.58 15.25
C PRO A 206 -2.27 -3.87 16.56
N VAL A 207 -1.21 -3.56 17.31
CA VAL A 207 -1.28 -2.81 18.57
C VAL A 207 -0.21 -1.72 18.58
N ARG A 208 -0.64 -0.47 18.56
CA ARG A 208 0.26 0.67 18.75
C ARG A 208 0.58 0.83 20.23
N LEU A 209 1.84 0.71 20.59
CA LEU A 209 2.28 0.93 21.97
C LEU A 209 2.21 2.42 22.34
N THR A 210 1.75 2.71 23.54
CA THR A 210 1.82 4.04 24.13
C THR A 210 2.63 3.98 25.44
N PRO A 211 3.21 5.12 25.93
CA PRO A 211 3.98 5.12 27.18
C PRO A 211 3.22 4.58 28.38
N ASP A 212 1.90 4.73 28.42
CA ASP A 212 1.05 4.36 29.55
C ASP A 212 0.10 3.19 29.27
N LEU A 213 0.34 2.43 28.16
CA LEU A 213 -0.49 1.25 27.85
C LEU A 213 -0.45 0.26 29.02
N ASP A 214 -1.61 -0.03 29.61
CA ASP A 214 -1.75 -0.95 30.72
C ASP A 214 -1.41 -2.39 30.29
N PRO A 215 -0.49 -3.09 30.98
CA PRO A 215 -0.19 -4.49 30.67
C PRO A 215 -1.40 -5.42 30.66
N SER A 216 -2.44 -5.14 31.45
CA SER A 216 -3.67 -5.95 31.49
C SER A 216 -4.40 -5.98 30.15
N PHE A 217 -4.22 -4.96 29.28
CA PHE A 217 -4.76 -4.95 27.93
C PHE A 217 -4.33 -6.19 27.12
N PHE A 218 -3.13 -6.69 27.36
CA PHE A 218 -2.61 -7.84 26.61
C PHE A 218 -3.41 -9.13 26.84
N SER A 219 -4.19 -9.21 27.91
CA SER A 219 -5.07 -10.36 28.15
C SER A 219 -6.14 -10.54 27.06
N VAL A 220 -6.60 -9.45 26.43
CA VAL A 220 -7.57 -9.53 25.32
C VAL A 220 -6.94 -9.98 24.01
N LEU A 221 -5.60 -9.99 23.91
CA LEU A 221 -4.85 -10.43 22.74
C LEU A 221 -4.61 -11.95 22.75
N LEU A 222 -4.83 -12.61 23.88
CA LEU A 222 -4.68 -14.06 24.01
C LEU A 222 -5.64 -14.78 23.05
N GLY A 223 -5.10 -15.73 22.29
CA GLY A 223 -5.86 -16.46 21.28
C GLY A 223 -5.77 -15.88 19.85
N TYR A 224 -5.20 -14.70 19.68
CA TYR A 224 -4.84 -14.23 18.34
C TYR A 224 -3.56 -14.95 17.87
N PRO A 225 -3.55 -15.51 16.64
CA PRO A 225 -2.37 -16.24 16.17
C PRO A 225 -1.18 -15.30 15.89
N LYS A 226 -1.44 -14.07 15.47
CA LYS A 226 -0.43 -13.06 15.11
C LYS A 226 -0.78 -11.71 15.72
N VAL A 227 0.17 -11.12 16.43
CA VAL A 227 0.08 -9.75 16.99
C VAL A 227 1.27 -8.94 16.47
N VAL A 228 0.99 -7.75 15.92
CA VAL A 228 2.02 -6.80 15.46
C VAL A 228 2.07 -5.64 16.44
N LEU A 229 3.19 -5.50 17.15
CA LEU A 229 3.42 -4.38 18.06
C LEU A 229 4.12 -3.24 17.31
N GLU A 230 3.44 -2.11 17.16
CA GLU A 230 4.03 -0.85 16.71
C GLU A 230 4.79 -0.22 17.87
N ALA A 231 6.08 -0.53 17.98
CA ALA A 231 6.93 -0.20 19.12
C ALA A 231 7.65 1.16 18.95
N PHE A 232 8.41 1.56 19.95
CA PHE A 232 9.12 2.84 19.96
C PHE A 232 10.49 2.75 19.28
N GLY A 233 10.85 3.80 18.55
CA GLY A 233 12.17 3.95 17.95
C GLY A 233 12.62 2.71 17.18
N ALA A 234 13.75 2.12 17.51
CA ALA A 234 14.28 0.94 16.83
C ALA A 234 13.64 -0.40 17.26
N GLY A 235 12.40 -0.39 17.75
CA GLY A 235 11.66 -1.58 18.20
C GLY A 235 11.66 -1.77 19.72
N GLY A 236 11.79 -0.68 20.48
CA GLY A 236 11.80 -0.73 21.94
C GLY A 236 10.44 -1.10 22.53
N VAL A 237 10.42 -2.16 23.34
CA VAL A 237 9.25 -2.58 24.14
C VAL A 237 9.51 -2.22 25.60
N PRO A 238 8.63 -1.46 26.27
CA PRO A 238 8.81 -1.09 27.68
C PRO A 238 8.93 -2.30 28.61
N ALA A 239 9.84 -2.24 29.60
CA ALA A 239 10.09 -3.33 30.54
C ALA A 239 8.81 -3.81 31.26
N ARG A 240 7.88 -2.90 31.58
CA ARG A 240 6.61 -3.23 32.23
C ARG A 240 5.69 -4.10 31.37
N LEU A 241 5.91 -4.17 30.05
CA LEU A 241 5.13 -5.00 29.11
C LEU A 241 5.77 -6.38 28.86
N GLU A 242 6.99 -6.64 29.37
CA GLU A 242 7.72 -7.89 29.10
C GLU A 242 6.96 -9.14 29.54
N SER A 243 6.33 -9.13 30.73
CA SER A 243 5.56 -10.28 31.19
C SER A 243 4.37 -10.54 30.27
N ALA A 244 3.66 -9.50 29.87
CA ALA A 244 2.51 -9.60 28.99
C ALA A 244 2.90 -10.11 27.57
N VAL A 245 4.02 -9.64 27.03
CA VAL A 245 4.56 -10.16 25.74
C VAL A 245 5.00 -11.62 25.88
N ARG A 246 5.63 -12.00 27.01
CA ARG A 246 6.01 -13.38 27.29
C ARG A 246 4.76 -14.28 27.33
N ASP A 247 3.72 -13.86 28.03
CA ASP A 247 2.49 -14.63 28.17
C ASP A 247 1.80 -14.85 26.82
N LEU A 248 1.80 -13.84 25.93
CA LEU A 248 1.34 -13.97 24.55
C LEU A 248 2.14 -15.05 23.80
N ILE A 249 3.45 -14.97 23.82
CA ILE A 249 4.32 -15.91 23.09
C ILE A 249 4.16 -17.32 23.65
N GLN A 250 4.09 -17.47 24.98
CA GLN A 250 3.87 -18.76 25.62
C GLN A 250 2.49 -19.37 25.34
N SER A 251 1.48 -18.52 25.05
CA SER A 251 0.15 -19.00 24.62
C SER A 251 0.10 -19.43 23.14
N GLY A 252 1.22 -19.32 22.41
CA GLY A 252 1.32 -19.70 20.99
C GLY A 252 1.11 -18.54 20.02
N THR A 253 0.94 -17.31 20.50
CA THR A 253 0.85 -16.11 19.66
C THR A 253 2.22 -15.75 19.07
N ARG A 254 2.31 -15.57 17.76
CA ARG A 254 3.50 -14.98 17.13
C ARG A 254 3.46 -13.47 17.30
N VAL A 255 4.44 -12.91 17.98
CA VAL A 255 4.55 -11.47 18.24
C VAL A 255 5.59 -10.87 17.30
N TYR A 256 5.15 -9.96 16.46
CA TYR A 256 5.98 -9.22 15.52
C TYR A 256 6.18 -7.80 16.00
N ILE A 257 7.34 -7.21 15.71
CA ILE A 257 7.67 -5.84 16.11
C ILE A 257 7.97 -5.01 14.87
N THR A 258 7.18 -3.95 14.70
CA THR A 258 7.46 -2.82 13.80
C THR A 258 7.72 -1.55 14.61
N THR A 259 7.94 -0.43 13.96
CA THR A 259 8.20 0.85 14.59
C THR A 259 7.15 1.90 14.24
N GLN A 260 6.90 2.83 15.16
CA GLN A 260 6.08 4.01 14.94
C GLN A 260 6.77 5.09 14.09
N CYS A 261 8.06 4.92 13.84
CA CYS A 261 8.83 5.82 12.98
C CYS A 261 8.62 5.41 11.51
N PRO A 262 8.30 6.35 10.60
CA PRO A 262 8.11 6.02 9.19
C PRO A 262 9.40 5.51 8.52
N GLU A 263 10.56 5.88 9.07
CA GLU A 263 11.87 5.51 8.53
C GLU A 263 12.81 4.99 9.62
N GLY A 264 13.85 4.25 9.20
CA GLY A 264 14.89 3.70 10.05
C GLY A 264 14.69 2.24 10.43
N GLY A 265 13.45 1.73 10.43
CA GLY A 265 13.14 0.32 10.69
C GLY A 265 13.43 -0.16 12.13
N VAL A 266 13.28 -1.46 12.33
CA VAL A 266 13.45 -2.17 13.60
C VAL A 266 14.82 -2.83 13.68
N HIS A 267 15.57 -2.54 14.76
CA HIS A 267 16.90 -3.09 15.06
C HIS A 267 16.94 -3.56 16.52
N LEU A 268 16.27 -4.70 16.81
CA LEU A 268 16.10 -5.20 18.19
C LEU A 268 17.43 -5.39 18.95
N HIS A 269 18.46 -5.81 18.25
CA HIS A 269 19.80 -6.01 18.84
C HIS A 269 20.53 -4.73 19.26
N LYS A 270 20.05 -3.54 18.85
CA LYS A 270 20.75 -2.27 19.08
C LYS A 270 20.66 -1.79 20.52
N TYR A 271 19.50 -1.96 21.16
CA TYR A 271 19.23 -1.50 22.53
C TYR A 271 18.77 -2.65 23.42
N GLU A 272 19.01 -2.54 24.73
CA GLU A 272 18.61 -3.54 25.73
C GLU A 272 17.11 -3.83 25.66
N VAL A 273 16.26 -2.81 25.52
CA VAL A 273 14.79 -2.95 25.43
C VAL A 273 14.35 -3.78 24.22
N GLY A 274 15.07 -3.72 23.10
CA GLY A 274 14.82 -4.56 21.94
C GLY A 274 15.34 -5.99 22.14
N ARG A 275 16.54 -6.14 22.69
CA ARG A 275 17.14 -7.47 22.97
C ARG A 275 16.29 -8.28 23.94
N ARG A 276 15.67 -7.65 24.93
CA ARG A 276 14.74 -8.34 25.85
C ARG A 276 13.54 -8.89 25.09
N ALA A 277 12.91 -8.11 24.20
CA ALA A 277 11.80 -8.57 23.40
C ALA A 277 12.19 -9.72 22.46
N GLU A 278 13.36 -9.60 21.79
CA GLU A 278 13.92 -10.64 20.93
C GLU A 278 14.19 -11.94 21.71
N ALA A 279 14.76 -11.84 22.91
CA ALA A 279 15.02 -12.98 23.79
C ALA A 279 13.74 -13.69 24.26
N LEU A 280 12.59 -13.01 24.27
CA LEU A 280 11.30 -13.62 24.53
C LEU A 280 10.75 -14.37 23.31
N GLY A 281 11.32 -14.17 22.12
CA GLY A 281 10.87 -14.76 20.87
C GLY A 281 10.07 -13.82 19.98
N ALA A 282 10.07 -12.50 20.26
CA ALA A 282 9.47 -11.52 19.35
C ALA A 282 10.29 -11.39 18.06
N ILE A 283 9.60 -11.22 16.95
CA ILE A 283 10.15 -11.24 15.59
C ILE A 283 10.23 -9.83 15.05
N SER A 284 11.43 -9.41 14.61
CA SER A 284 11.64 -8.10 13.96
C SER A 284 11.06 -8.10 12.55
N LEU A 285 10.34 -7.05 12.20
CA LEU A 285 9.86 -6.80 10.82
C LEU A 285 10.85 -5.96 9.98
N GLY A 286 12.02 -5.63 10.56
CA GLY A 286 13.10 -4.95 9.85
C GLY A 286 12.72 -3.55 9.37
N SER A 287 13.05 -3.25 8.11
CA SER A 287 12.77 -1.97 7.47
C SER A 287 11.42 -1.90 6.73
N ARG A 288 10.56 -2.89 6.89
CA ARG A 288 9.22 -2.89 6.29
C ARG A 288 8.39 -1.75 6.85
N THR A 289 7.59 -1.10 6.00
CA THR A 289 6.52 -0.23 6.48
C THR A 289 5.49 -1.05 7.24
N PHE A 290 4.65 -0.40 8.03
CA PHE A 290 3.57 -1.11 8.72
C PHE A 290 2.60 -1.78 7.73
N GLU A 291 2.28 -1.09 6.64
CA GLU A 291 1.40 -1.55 5.56
C GLU A 291 1.99 -2.78 4.83
N ASP A 292 3.29 -2.73 4.49
CA ASP A 292 4.00 -3.83 3.84
C ASP A 292 4.09 -5.06 4.76
N ALA A 293 4.38 -4.83 6.04
CA ALA A 293 4.43 -5.91 7.03
C ALA A 293 3.09 -6.63 7.17
N LEU A 294 1.98 -5.88 7.20
CA LEU A 294 0.64 -6.50 7.24
C LEU A 294 0.36 -7.29 5.96
N GLY A 295 0.69 -6.74 4.78
CA GLY A 295 0.53 -7.43 3.50
C GLY A 295 1.29 -8.76 3.46
N ALA A 296 2.57 -8.75 3.83
CA ALA A 296 3.41 -9.95 3.90
C ALA A 296 2.87 -11.00 4.88
N LEU A 297 2.43 -10.57 6.08
CA LEU A 297 1.83 -11.46 7.08
C LEU A 297 0.51 -12.06 6.61
N MET A 298 -0.32 -11.29 5.90
CA MET A 298 -1.58 -11.78 5.33
C MET A 298 -1.34 -12.84 4.26
N CYS A 299 -0.30 -12.69 3.44
CA CYS A 299 0.06 -13.63 2.38
C CYS A 299 0.94 -14.80 2.87
N GLY A 300 1.29 -14.86 4.15
CA GLY A 300 2.03 -15.98 4.75
C GLY A 300 3.52 -15.99 4.42
N GLU A 301 4.10 -14.85 4.07
CA GLU A 301 5.53 -14.71 3.75
C GLU A 301 6.43 -14.58 4.99
N LEU A 302 5.84 -14.41 6.21
CA LEU A 302 6.55 -14.17 7.47
C LEU A 302 6.10 -15.13 8.58
#